data_9ac2c751f1756b11a3b10b0df858b8af
#
_entry.id   9ac2c751f1756b11a3b10b0df858b8af
#
_cell.length_a   1.000
_cell.length_b   1.000
_cell.length_c   1.000
_cell.angle_alpha   90.00
_cell.angle_beta   90.00
_cell.angle_gamma   90.00
#
_symmetry.space_group_name_H-M   'P 1'
#
loop_
_entity.id
_entity.type
_entity.pdbx_description
1 polymer ?
#
loop_
_entity_poly.entity_id
_entity_poly.type
_entity_poly.pdbx_seq_one_letter_code
_entity_poly.pdbx_strand_id
1 'polypeptide(L)'
;MSPRKSDSRERMVLSAAALLREHGASAISIDRVLAHSGAPRGSVYHHFPGGRTQLIDEAVALAGDFVAGLIETATQADDAVEAIDAFFALWRARLVDSDFRAGCPIVAVAVETNDDAPQLARSAAAVFARWQQALAALFLRHGLPEERSRRLAAFIIAALEGAVIMCRAEQSTGPMEATAVEIHDLLAHALRDRPDQGQAPRS
;
A
#
# COMPACT_ATOMS: atom_id res chain seq x y z
N MET A 1 6.38 10.14 -30.09
CA MET A 1 5.92 10.94 -28.91
C MET A 1 7.12 11.68 -28.35
N SER A 2 7.03 12.98 -28.14
CA SER A 2 8.17 13.81 -27.71
C SER A 2 8.56 13.48 -26.25
N PRO A 3 9.82 13.17 -25.92
CA PRO A 3 10.26 12.75 -24.59
C PRO A 3 9.84 13.71 -23.45
N ARG A 4 9.73 14.99 -23.73
CA ARG A 4 9.37 16.04 -22.76
C ARG A 4 7.92 15.96 -22.22
N LYS A 5 6.95 15.41 -22.98
CA LYS A 5 5.54 15.35 -22.56
C LYS A 5 5.25 14.20 -21.60
N SER A 6 5.86 13.02 -21.86
CA SER A 6 5.76 11.86 -20.98
C SER A 6 6.36 12.15 -19.60
N ASP A 7 7.52 12.82 -19.58
CA ASP A 7 8.22 13.20 -18.36
C ASP A 7 7.43 14.14 -17.44
N SER A 8 6.71 15.16 -17.99
CA SER A 8 5.93 16.08 -17.17
C SER A 8 4.72 15.42 -16.51
N ARG A 9 4.03 14.50 -17.21
CA ARG A 9 2.89 13.78 -16.66
C ARG A 9 3.32 12.85 -15.52
N GLU A 10 4.35 12.08 -15.75
CA GLU A 10 4.91 11.15 -14.77
C GLU A 10 5.38 11.90 -13.50
N ARG A 11 6.13 13.01 -13.66
CA ARG A 11 6.55 13.83 -12.53
C ARG A 11 5.38 14.37 -11.72
N MET A 12 4.28 14.79 -12.36
CA MET A 12 3.09 15.25 -11.65
C MET A 12 2.42 14.11 -10.85
N VAL A 13 2.31 12.89 -11.40
CA VAL A 13 1.74 11.74 -10.69
C VAL A 13 2.63 11.33 -9.51
N LEU A 14 3.95 11.25 -9.71
CA LEU A 14 4.92 10.95 -8.64
C LEU A 14 4.86 12.01 -7.54
N SER A 15 4.77 13.30 -7.92
CA SER A 15 4.64 14.40 -6.98
C SER A 15 3.32 14.32 -6.19
N ALA A 16 2.21 14.00 -6.85
CA ALA A 16 0.94 13.82 -6.18
C ALA A 16 0.99 12.64 -5.19
N ALA A 17 1.58 11.51 -5.56
CA ALA A 17 1.76 10.37 -4.65
C ALA A 17 2.64 10.70 -3.43
N ALA A 18 3.72 11.46 -3.62
CA ALA A 18 4.57 11.94 -2.53
C ALA A 18 3.80 12.87 -1.58
N LEU A 19 3.09 13.85 -2.13
CA LEU A 19 2.30 14.80 -1.35
C LEU A 19 1.13 14.13 -0.60
N LEU A 20 0.48 13.13 -1.21
CA LEU A 20 -0.55 12.31 -0.54
C LEU A 20 0.00 11.61 0.70
N ARG A 21 1.19 11.02 0.60
CA ARG A 21 1.82 10.32 1.72
C ARG A 21 2.14 11.23 2.89
N GLU A 22 2.59 12.46 2.61
CA GLU A 22 3.06 13.39 3.64
C GLU A 22 1.94 14.26 4.22
N HIS A 23 1.02 14.69 3.37
CA HIS A 23 0.08 15.76 3.71
C HIS A 23 -1.40 15.36 3.63
N GLY A 24 -1.72 14.16 3.14
CA GLY A 24 -3.09 13.72 2.98
C GLY A 24 -3.75 14.21 1.67
N ALA A 25 -4.95 13.69 1.41
CA ALA A 25 -5.67 13.98 0.16
C ALA A 25 -6.24 15.40 0.11
N SER A 26 -6.70 15.94 1.24
CA SER A 26 -7.25 17.30 1.33
C SER A 26 -6.24 18.39 0.98
N ALA A 27 -4.96 18.12 1.28
CA ALA A 27 -3.86 19.06 1.00
C ALA A 27 -3.41 19.08 -0.47
N ILE A 28 -3.90 18.18 -1.32
CA ILE A 28 -3.54 18.15 -2.74
C ILE A 28 -4.29 19.23 -3.50
N SER A 29 -3.55 20.09 -4.15
CA SER A 29 -4.07 21.02 -5.17
C SER A 29 -3.22 20.95 -6.43
N ILE A 30 -3.79 21.34 -7.56
CA ILE A 30 -3.04 21.40 -8.83
C ILE A 30 -1.81 22.30 -8.68
N ASP A 31 -1.96 23.47 -8.05
CA ASP A 31 -0.85 24.40 -7.85
C ASP A 31 0.26 23.82 -6.98
N ARG A 32 -0.09 23.08 -5.92
CA ARG A 32 0.89 22.41 -5.06
C ARG A 32 1.65 21.32 -5.80
N VAL A 33 0.96 20.52 -6.61
CA VAL A 33 1.59 19.49 -7.44
C VAL A 33 2.51 20.10 -8.49
N LEU A 34 2.10 21.19 -9.13
CA LEU A 34 2.94 21.94 -10.08
C LEU A 34 4.20 22.48 -9.43
N ALA A 35 4.06 23.12 -8.27
CA ALA A 35 5.21 23.64 -7.51
C ALA A 35 6.19 22.53 -7.12
N HIS A 36 5.69 21.35 -6.71
CA HIS A 36 6.51 20.23 -6.30
C HIS A 36 7.16 19.51 -7.51
N SER A 37 6.44 19.32 -8.61
CA SER A 37 6.90 18.59 -9.80
C SER A 37 7.78 19.42 -10.73
N GLY A 38 7.74 20.75 -10.62
CA GLY A 38 8.36 21.66 -11.59
C GLY A 38 7.73 21.59 -12.99
N ALA A 39 6.52 21.06 -13.12
CA ALA A 39 5.83 20.95 -14.39
C ALA A 39 5.22 22.31 -14.83
N PRO A 40 5.19 22.61 -16.14
CA PRO A 40 4.57 23.84 -16.63
C PRO A 40 3.07 23.86 -16.35
N ARG A 41 2.54 25.02 -15.87
CA ARG A 41 1.12 25.18 -15.51
C ARG A 41 0.16 24.81 -16.64
N GLY A 42 0.47 25.15 -17.88
CA GLY A 42 -0.36 24.84 -19.06
C GLY A 42 -0.43 23.35 -19.43
N SER A 43 0.43 22.51 -18.86
CA SER A 43 0.46 21.08 -19.18
C SER A 43 -0.57 20.25 -18.40
N VAL A 44 -1.06 20.73 -17.25
CA VAL A 44 -1.95 19.99 -16.34
C VAL A 44 -3.24 19.58 -17.03
N TYR A 45 -4.00 20.54 -17.54
CA TYR A 45 -5.31 20.27 -18.14
C TYR A 45 -5.22 19.49 -19.46
N HIS A 46 -4.02 19.47 -20.07
CA HIS A 46 -3.74 18.62 -21.21
C HIS A 46 -3.54 17.15 -20.78
N HIS A 47 -2.87 16.93 -19.65
CA HIS A 47 -2.57 15.58 -19.16
C HIS A 47 -3.69 15.02 -18.27
N PHE A 48 -4.38 15.89 -17.56
CA PHE A 48 -5.42 15.52 -16.59
C PHE A 48 -6.69 16.35 -16.85
N PRO A 49 -7.47 16.05 -17.92
CA PRO A 49 -8.71 16.74 -18.22
C PRO A 49 -9.75 16.62 -17.07
N GLY A 50 -9.70 15.55 -16.28
CA GLY A 50 -10.49 15.39 -15.05
C GLY A 50 -9.93 16.12 -13.83
N GLY A 51 -8.90 16.96 -14.03
CA GLY A 51 -8.34 17.83 -13.00
C GLY A 51 -7.73 17.10 -11.80
N ARG A 52 -7.94 17.68 -10.62
CA ARG A 52 -7.39 17.19 -9.34
C ARG A 52 -7.79 15.75 -9.05
N THR A 53 -9.03 15.41 -9.27
CA THR A 53 -9.55 14.07 -8.96
C THR A 53 -8.88 12.99 -9.79
N GLN A 54 -8.71 13.21 -11.10
CA GLN A 54 -7.97 12.30 -11.97
C GLN A 54 -6.51 12.16 -11.53
N LEU A 55 -5.85 13.26 -11.17
CA LEU A 55 -4.47 13.25 -10.73
C LEU A 55 -4.29 12.45 -9.43
N ILE A 56 -5.21 12.60 -8.47
CA ILE A 56 -5.20 11.80 -7.23
C ILE A 56 -5.45 10.33 -7.54
N ASP A 57 -6.42 10.02 -8.40
CA ASP A 57 -6.74 8.64 -8.79
C ASP A 57 -5.52 7.92 -9.39
N GLU A 58 -4.83 8.58 -10.30
CA GLU A 58 -3.61 8.05 -10.90
C GLU A 58 -2.45 7.92 -9.90
N ALA A 59 -2.34 8.83 -8.95
CA ALA A 59 -1.34 8.75 -7.88
C ALA A 59 -1.64 7.58 -6.91
N VAL A 60 -2.91 7.32 -6.62
CA VAL A 60 -3.38 6.16 -5.85
C VAL A 60 -3.07 4.86 -6.59
N ALA A 61 -3.35 4.81 -7.90
CA ALA A 61 -3.03 3.64 -8.73
C ALA A 61 -1.52 3.36 -8.74
N LEU A 62 -0.69 4.39 -8.97
CA LEU A 62 0.77 4.26 -8.96
C LEU A 62 1.31 3.73 -7.63
N ALA A 63 0.83 4.29 -6.51
CA ALA A 63 1.24 3.85 -5.18
C ALA A 63 0.75 2.41 -4.89
N GLY A 64 -0.46 2.10 -5.32
CA GLY A 64 -1.05 0.76 -5.22
C GLY A 64 -0.26 -0.28 -6.00
N ASP A 65 0.14 0.03 -7.23
CA ASP A 65 0.96 -0.84 -8.09
C ASP A 65 2.34 -1.09 -7.49
N PHE A 66 2.95 -0.06 -6.91
CA PHE A 66 4.24 -0.19 -6.26
C PHE A 66 4.17 -1.19 -5.09
N VAL A 67 3.20 -1.07 -4.19
CA VAL A 67 3.05 -1.99 -3.05
C VAL A 67 2.63 -3.38 -3.52
N ALA A 68 1.73 -3.48 -4.50
CA ALA A 68 1.36 -4.78 -5.09
C ALA A 68 2.59 -5.51 -5.66
N GLY A 69 3.46 -4.80 -6.38
CA GLY A 69 4.70 -5.37 -6.90
C GLY A 69 5.66 -5.86 -5.81
N LEU A 70 5.72 -5.17 -4.67
CA LEU A 70 6.48 -5.65 -3.50
C LEU A 70 5.90 -6.94 -2.93
N ILE A 71 4.57 -7.01 -2.77
CA ILE A 71 3.88 -8.21 -2.30
C ILE A 71 4.07 -9.36 -3.31
N GLU A 72 3.91 -9.11 -4.60
CA GLU A 72 4.14 -10.10 -5.66
C GLU A 72 5.57 -10.63 -5.65
N THR A 73 6.56 -9.77 -5.45
CA THR A 73 7.97 -10.20 -5.27
C THR A 73 8.10 -11.07 -4.03
N ALA A 74 7.48 -10.69 -2.92
CA ALA A 74 7.44 -11.49 -1.70
C ALA A 74 6.73 -12.84 -1.91
N THR A 75 5.75 -12.93 -2.84
CA THR A 75 5.11 -14.22 -3.16
C THR A 75 6.05 -15.23 -3.81
N GLN A 76 7.22 -14.84 -4.29
CA GLN A 76 8.24 -15.74 -4.80
C GLN A 76 9.19 -16.26 -3.71
N ALA A 77 9.07 -15.74 -2.48
CA ALA A 77 9.89 -16.23 -1.37
C ALA A 77 9.53 -17.67 -0.98
N ASP A 78 10.53 -18.41 -0.55
CA ASP A 78 10.37 -19.78 -0.07
C ASP A 78 9.75 -19.84 1.34
N ASP A 79 9.81 -18.75 2.08
CA ASP A 79 9.24 -18.61 3.43
C ASP A 79 8.30 -17.38 3.50
N ALA A 80 7.03 -17.64 3.84
CA ALA A 80 6.03 -16.58 3.96
C ALA A 80 6.23 -15.70 5.18
N VAL A 81 6.83 -16.21 6.26
CA VAL A 81 7.10 -15.43 7.47
C VAL A 81 8.21 -14.43 7.18
N GLU A 82 9.32 -14.89 6.60
CA GLU A 82 10.44 -14.01 6.19
C GLU A 82 9.98 -12.93 5.20
N ALA A 83 9.10 -13.28 4.26
CA ALA A 83 8.56 -12.34 3.29
C ALA A 83 7.75 -11.21 3.97
N ILE A 84 6.93 -11.55 4.97
CA ILE A 84 6.14 -10.58 5.74
C ILE A 84 7.04 -9.74 6.65
N ASP A 85 8.04 -10.35 7.31
CA ASP A 85 9.02 -9.62 8.11
C ASP A 85 9.77 -8.58 7.27
N ALA A 86 10.22 -8.94 6.07
CA ALA A 86 10.86 -8.03 5.14
C ALA A 86 9.92 -6.88 4.70
N PHE A 87 8.63 -7.16 4.53
CA PHE A 87 7.63 -6.15 4.20
C PHE A 87 7.44 -5.14 5.33
N PHE A 88 7.36 -5.59 6.59
CA PHE A 88 7.32 -4.70 7.76
C PHE A 88 8.62 -3.90 7.92
N ALA A 89 9.78 -4.53 7.72
CA ALA A 89 11.07 -3.84 7.76
C ALA A 89 11.19 -2.73 6.72
N LEU A 90 10.67 -2.94 5.51
CA LEU A 90 10.62 -1.92 4.46
C LEU A 90 9.76 -0.71 4.87
N TRP A 91 8.59 -0.95 5.46
CA TRP A 91 7.73 0.14 5.94
C TRP A 91 8.35 0.91 7.09
N ARG A 92 9.00 0.19 8.02
CA ARG A 92 9.77 0.81 9.10
C ARG A 92 10.87 1.72 8.56
N ALA A 93 11.66 1.26 7.60
CA ALA A 93 12.71 2.06 6.97
C ALA A 93 12.14 3.35 6.33
N ARG A 94 11.01 3.25 5.60
CA ARG A 94 10.35 4.40 4.98
C ARG A 94 9.84 5.44 5.99
N LEU A 95 9.36 4.99 7.15
CA LEU A 95 8.95 5.89 8.22
C LEU A 95 10.16 6.68 8.74
N VAL A 96 11.26 6.00 9.03
CA VAL A 96 12.51 6.63 9.50
C VAL A 96 13.08 7.58 8.44
N ASP A 97 13.20 7.14 7.19
CA ASP A 97 13.77 7.93 6.08
C ASP A 97 12.99 9.22 5.81
N SER A 98 11.68 9.22 6.12
CA SER A 98 10.81 10.39 5.98
C SER A 98 10.70 11.23 7.25
N ASP A 99 11.44 10.90 8.31
CA ASP A 99 11.27 11.50 9.62
C ASP A 99 9.80 11.43 10.10
N PHE A 100 9.21 10.25 9.96
CA PHE A 100 7.81 9.90 10.26
C PHE A 100 6.75 10.77 9.56
N ARG A 101 7.11 11.52 8.52
CA ARG A 101 6.15 12.36 7.77
C ARG A 101 5.35 11.58 6.76
N ALA A 102 5.94 10.58 6.13
CA ALA A 102 5.28 9.80 5.09
C ALA A 102 4.45 8.65 5.66
N GLY A 103 3.17 8.59 5.27
CA GLY A 103 2.27 7.48 5.55
C GLY A 103 1.88 6.71 4.28
N CYS A 104 0.78 5.99 4.35
CA CYS A 104 0.18 5.33 3.19
C CYS A 104 -0.73 6.31 2.43
N PRO A 105 -0.49 6.56 1.14
CA PRO A 105 -1.35 7.44 0.34
C PRO A 105 -2.75 6.85 0.13
N ILE A 106 -2.90 5.53 0.17
CA ILE A 106 -4.19 4.86 0.01
C ILE A 106 -5.07 5.10 1.24
N VAL A 107 -4.49 4.97 2.45
CA VAL A 107 -5.18 5.31 3.71
C VAL A 107 -5.58 6.78 3.71
N ALA A 108 -4.70 7.68 3.31
CA ALA A 108 -5.00 9.11 3.27
C ALA A 108 -6.25 9.39 2.41
N VAL A 109 -6.33 8.76 1.23
CA VAL A 109 -7.51 8.89 0.35
C VAL A 109 -8.73 8.21 0.97
N ALA A 110 -8.60 6.99 1.50
CA ALA A 110 -9.72 6.24 2.06
C ALA A 110 -10.38 6.95 3.26
N VAL A 111 -9.59 7.64 4.10
CA VAL A 111 -10.06 8.33 5.30
C VAL A 111 -10.61 9.72 4.99
N GLU A 112 -9.98 10.45 4.05
CA GLU A 112 -10.32 11.85 3.75
C GLU A 112 -11.34 11.98 2.60
N THR A 113 -11.68 10.89 1.89
CA THR A 113 -12.67 10.93 0.83
C THR A 113 -14.07 10.97 1.44
N ASN A 114 -14.85 11.94 0.98
CA ASN A 114 -16.25 12.13 1.33
C ASN A 114 -17.16 11.93 0.09
N ASP A 115 -18.42 12.29 0.22
CA ASP A 115 -19.43 12.14 -0.82
C ASP A 115 -19.13 12.93 -2.11
N ASP A 116 -18.23 13.93 -2.05
CA ASP A 116 -17.87 14.76 -3.21
C ASP A 116 -16.98 14.02 -4.23
N ALA A 117 -16.30 12.95 -3.82
CA ALA A 117 -15.39 12.20 -4.69
C ALA A 117 -15.46 10.67 -4.47
N PRO A 118 -16.65 10.03 -4.61
CA PRO A 118 -16.85 8.62 -4.31
C PRO A 118 -16.00 7.68 -5.18
N GLN A 119 -15.52 8.14 -6.35
CA GLN A 119 -14.60 7.38 -7.19
C GLN A 119 -13.25 7.16 -6.50
N LEU A 120 -12.73 8.12 -5.72
CA LEU A 120 -11.47 7.97 -5.00
C LEU A 120 -11.58 6.91 -3.89
N ALA A 121 -12.72 6.84 -3.19
CA ALA A 121 -12.99 5.78 -2.23
C ALA A 121 -12.99 4.40 -2.92
N ARG A 122 -13.61 4.30 -4.10
CA ARG A 122 -13.61 3.05 -4.89
C ARG A 122 -12.20 2.66 -5.32
N SER A 123 -11.38 3.62 -5.76
CA SER A 123 -9.99 3.36 -6.14
C SER A 123 -9.14 2.88 -4.97
N ALA A 124 -9.28 3.49 -3.79
CA ALA A 124 -8.61 3.03 -2.58
C ALA A 124 -9.07 1.61 -2.18
N ALA A 125 -10.37 1.33 -2.23
CA ALA A 125 -10.92 0.00 -1.95
C ALA A 125 -10.39 -1.06 -2.92
N ALA A 126 -10.29 -0.74 -4.21
CA ALA A 126 -9.75 -1.65 -5.22
C ALA A 126 -8.26 -1.97 -4.98
N VAL A 127 -7.47 -0.98 -4.56
CA VAL A 127 -6.06 -1.19 -4.18
C VAL A 127 -5.95 -2.10 -2.96
N PHE A 128 -6.70 -1.85 -1.88
CA PHE A 128 -6.68 -2.73 -0.71
C PHE A 128 -7.12 -4.15 -1.04
N ALA A 129 -8.16 -4.32 -1.86
CA ALA A 129 -8.60 -5.65 -2.31
C ALA A 129 -7.49 -6.38 -3.05
N ARG A 130 -6.75 -5.71 -3.94
CA ARG A 130 -5.62 -6.29 -4.67
C ARG A 130 -4.48 -6.72 -3.74
N TRP A 131 -4.11 -5.90 -2.76
CA TRP A 131 -3.08 -6.24 -1.78
C TRP A 131 -3.49 -7.45 -0.93
N GLN A 132 -4.73 -7.48 -0.46
CA GLN A 132 -5.27 -8.63 0.28
C GLN A 132 -5.27 -9.90 -0.56
N GLN A 133 -5.64 -9.82 -1.84
CA GLN A 133 -5.60 -10.96 -2.75
C GLN A 133 -4.17 -11.48 -2.97
N ALA A 134 -3.21 -10.58 -3.15
CA ALA A 134 -1.80 -10.96 -3.31
C ALA A 134 -1.23 -11.65 -2.06
N LEU A 135 -1.51 -11.12 -0.86
CA LEU A 135 -1.11 -11.76 0.40
C LEU A 135 -1.83 -13.10 0.63
N ALA A 136 -3.13 -13.16 0.34
CA ALA A 136 -3.87 -14.43 0.45
C ALA A 136 -3.30 -15.51 -0.48
N ALA A 137 -2.89 -15.12 -1.70
CA ALA A 137 -2.23 -16.04 -2.64
C ALA A 137 -0.87 -16.53 -2.11
N LEU A 138 -0.08 -15.68 -1.44
CA LEU A 138 1.14 -16.09 -0.74
C LEU A 138 0.83 -17.18 0.30
N PHE A 139 -0.14 -16.95 1.18
CA PHE A 139 -0.48 -17.88 2.26
C PHE A 139 -1.06 -19.20 1.75
N LEU A 140 -1.90 -19.14 0.70
CA LEU A 140 -2.41 -20.32 0.00
C LEU A 140 -1.28 -21.19 -0.54
N ARG A 141 -0.29 -20.61 -1.18
CA ARG A 141 0.89 -21.32 -1.70
C ARG A 141 1.67 -22.02 -0.60
N HIS A 142 1.70 -21.42 0.59
CA HIS A 142 2.35 -22.00 1.76
C HIS A 142 1.43 -22.95 2.55
N GLY A 143 0.28 -23.33 1.98
CA GLY A 143 -0.58 -24.40 2.47
C GLY A 143 -1.61 -24.00 3.52
N LEU A 144 -1.87 -22.70 3.72
CA LEU A 144 -3.00 -22.28 4.56
C LEU A 144 -4.33 -22.48 3.81
N PRO A 145 -5.41 -22.85 4.51
CA PRO A 145 -6.74 -22.89 3.92
C PRO A 145 -7.17 -21.52 3.37
N GLU A 146 -7.95 -21.52 2.28
CA GLU A 146 -8.34 -20.31 1.57
C GLU A 146 -8.99 -19.25 2.48
N GLU A 147 -9.94 -19.68 3.29
CA GLU A 147 -10.66 -18.79 4.21
C GLU A 147 -9.72 -18.21 5.28
N ARG A 148 -8.75 -18.98 5.78
CA ARG A 148 -7.73 -18.51 6.72
C ARG A 148 -6.78 -17.52 6.05
N SER A 149 -6.36 -17.80 4.82
CA SER A 149 -5.49 -16.94 4.01
C SER A 149 -6.12 -15.57 3.79
N ARG A 150 -7.40 -15.52 3.42
CA ARG A 150 -8.12 -14.25 3.24
C ARG A 150 -8.21 -13.43 4.53
N ARG A 151 -8.56 -14.07 5.66
CA ARG A 151 -8.65 -13.37 6.96
C ARG A 151 -7.31 -12.84 7.42
N LEU A 152 -6.23 -13.63 7.29
CA LEU A 152 -4.88 -13.19 7.64
C LEU A 152 -4.42 -12.04 6.75
N ALA A 153 -4.66 -12.10 5.44
CA ALA A 153 -4.30 -11.03 4.52
C ALA A 153 -4.97 -9.70 4.92
N ALA A 154 -6.28 -9.73 5.18
CA ALA A 154 -7.02 -8.54 5.63
C ALA A 154 -6.49 -8.01 6.98
N PHE A 155 -6.24 -8.91 7.93
CA PHE A 155 -5.73 -8.56 9.25
C PHE A 155 -4.33 -7.93 9.18
N ILE A 156 -3.41 -8.51 8.40
CA ILE A 156 -2.04 -7.99 8.25
C ILE A 156 -2.03 -6.60 7.62
N ILE A 157 -2.84 -6.36 6.58
CA ILE A 157 -2.95 -5.01 5.99
C ILE A 157 -3.51 -4.02 7.01
N ALA A 158 -4.56 -4.37 7.74
CA ALA A 158 -5.16 -3.49 8.75
C ALA A 158 -4.18 -3.18 9.90
N ALA A 159 -3.44 -4.19 10.38
CA ALA A 159 -2.44 -4.04 11.43
C ALA A 159 -1.26 -3.17 10.98
N LEU A 160 -0.74 -3.39 9.78
CA LEU A 160 0.32 -2.58 9.19
C LEU A 160 -0.08 -1.11 9.09
N GLU A 161 -1.25 -0.83 8.50
CA GLU A 161 -1.73 0.55 8.31
C GLU A 161 -1.99 1.24 9.66
N GLY A 162 -2.51 0.51 10.65
CA GLY A 162 -2.64 0.98 12.03
C GLY A 162 -1.28 1.32 12.65
N ALA A 163 -0.30 0.44 12.50
CA ALA A 163 1.07 0.67 12.98
C ALA A 163 1.72 1.89 12.32
N VAL A 164 1.54 2.07 11.00
CA VAL A 164 2.03 3.28 10.29
C VAL A 164 1.45 4.55 10.88
N ILE A 165 0.14 4.58 11.16
CA ILE A 165 -0.53 5.75 11.74
C ILE A 165 0.02 6.03 13.14
N MET A 166 0.16 5.00 13.99
CA MET A 166 0.68 5.14 15.35
C MET A 166 2.13 5.59 15.36
N CYS A 167 2.99 5.01 14.51
CA CYS A 167 4.39 5.43 14.38
C CYS A 167 4.51 6.91 14.00
N ARG A 168 3.67 7.41 13.11
CA ARG A 168 3.64 8.84 12.74
C ARG A 168 3.20 9.73 13.90
N ALA A 169 2.20 9.31 14.65
CA ALA A 169 1.71 10.07 15.81
C ALA A 169 2.73 10.11 16.95
N GLU A 170 3.39 8.99 17.22
CA GLU A 170 4.35 8.82 18.29
C GLU A 170 5.78 9.25 17.92
N GLN A 171 6.04 9.50 16.63
CA GLN A 171 7.40 9.76 16.10
C GLN A 171 8.40 8.66 16.51
N SER A 172 7.96 7.40 16.45
CA SER A 172 8.67 6.23 16.95
C SER A 172 8.40 5.01 16.08
N THR A 173 9.34 4.09 15.97
CA THR A 173 9.17 2.78 15.31
C THR A 173 8.50 1.74 16.21
N GLY A 174 8.33 2.02 17.50
CA GLY A 174 7.80 1.08 18.49
C GLY A 174 6.51 0.36 18.07
N PRO A 175 5.44 1.07 17.62
CA PRO A 175 4.23 0.41 17.15
C PRO A 175 4.44 -0.54 15.97
N MET A 176 5.31 -0.19 15.02
CA MET A 176 5.65 -1.07 13.89
C MET A 176 6.39 -2.32 14.33
N GLU A 177 7.36 -2.17 15.24
CA GLU A 177 8.16 -3.28 15.77
C GLU A 177 7.29 -4.25 16.58
N ALA A 178 6.42 -3.73 17.45
CA ALA A 178 5.47 -4.55 18.21
C ALA A 178 4.50 -5.31 17.28
N THR A 179 3.95 -4.62 16.28
CA THR A 179 3.04 -5.24 15.31
C THR A 179 3.75 -6.32 14.50
N ALA A 180 4.99 -6.09 14.06
CA ALA A 180 5.76 -7.06 13.30
C ALA A 180 6.01 -8.35 14.10
N VAL A 181 6.36 -8.26 15.38
CA VAL A 181 6.56 -9.42 16.27
C VAL A 181 5.28 -10.25 16.39
N GLU A 182 4.15 -9.61 16.68
CA GLU A 182 2.86 -10.32 16.82
C GLU A 182 2.40 -10.98 15.51
N ILE A 183 2.63 -10.32 14.38
CA ILE A 183 2.31 -10.89 13.05
C ILE A 183 3.24 -12.07 12.72
N HIS A 184 4.53 -11.94 13.02
CA HIS A 184 5.50 -13.04 12.87
C HIS A 184 5.03 -14.29 13.62
N ASP A 185 4.76 -14.16 14.91
CA ASP A 185 4.35 -15.28 15.77
C ASP A 185 3.03 -15.89 15.32
N LEU A 186 2.05 -15.05 14.99
CA LEU A 186 0.74 -15.48 14.48
C LEU A 186 0.89 -16.29 13.17
N LEU A 187 1.70 -15.79 12.23
CA LEU A 187 1.87 -16.43 10.93
C LEU A 187 2.69 -17.72 11.05
N ALA A 188 3.78 -17.70 11.82
CA ALA A 188 4.60 -18.88 12.09
C ALA A 188 3.78 -19.99 12.77
N HIS A 189 2.89 -19.65 13.72
CA HIS A 189 1.98 -20.61 14.35
C HIS A 189 0.96 -21.16 13.33
N ALA A 190 0.32 -20.29 12.57
CA ALA A 190 -0.67 -20.70 11.57
C ALA A 190 -0.08 -21.63 10.50
N LEU A 191 1.17 -21.42 10.11
CA LEU A 191 1.86 -22.26 9.12
C LEU A 191 2.35 -23.61 9.70
N ARG A 192 2.64 -23.69 10.99
CA ARG A 192 2.97 -24.96 11.66
C ARG A 192 1.75 -25.85 11.85
N ASP A 193 0.61 -25.27 12.20
CA ASP A 193 -0.65 -25.98 12.51
C ASP A 193 -1.45 -26.37 11.25
N ARG A 194 -0.81 -26.44 10.09
CA ARG A 194 -1.46 -26.87 8.85
C ARG A 194 -2.03 -28.27 9.00
N PRO A 195 -3.29 -28.53 8.61
CA PRO A 195 -3.77 -29.89 8.49
C PRO A 195 -2.90 -30.63 7.47
N ASP A 196 -2.35 -31.77 7.89
CA ASP A 196 -1.54 -32.64 7.04
C ASP A 196 -2.37 -33.04 5.80
N GLN A 197 -2.03 -32.51 4.61
CA GLN A 197 -2.72 -32.82 3.35
C GLN A 197 -2.37 -34.27 2.85
N GLY A 198 -1.79 -35.10 3.69
CA GLY A 198 -1.16 -36.36 3.35
C GLY A 198 -1.81 -37.64 3.84
N GLN A 199 -3.04 -37.67 4.38
CA GLN A 199 -3.73 -38.94 4.64
C GLN A 199 -5.09 -39.01 3.95
N ALA A 200 -5.06 -39.40 2.65
CA ALA A 200 -6.22 -40.05 2.07
C ALA A 200 -6.49 -41.35 2.86
N PRO A 201 -7.73 -41.64 3.28
CA PRO A 201 -8.03 -42.85 3.96
C PRO A 201 -7.65 -44.06 3.06
N ARG A 202 -6.74 -44.88 3.51
CA ARG A 202 -6.47 -46.17 2.87
C ARG A 202 -7.72 -47.01 3.05
N SER A 203 -8.42 -47.23 1.94
CA SER A 203 -9.53 -48.19 1.78
C SER A 203 -9.01 -49.63 1.96
#